data_57cba8b05a5a985f605b8592eb16253e
#
_entry.id   57cba8b05a5a985f605b8592eb16253e
#
_cell.length_a   1.000
_cell.length_b   1.000
_cell.length_c   1.000
_cell.angle_alpha   90.00
_cell.angle_beta   90.00
_cell.angle_gamma   90.00
#
_symmetry.space_group_name_H-M   'P 1'
#
loop_
_entity.id
_entity.type
_entity.pdbx_description
1 polymer ?
#
loop_
_entity_poly.entity_id
_entity_poly.type
_entity_poly.pdbx_seq_one_letter_code
_entity_poly.pdbx_strand_id
1 'polypeptide(L)'
;MDKPDKIIISPGPGSPEQKKYFGICQEIILKFGPKIPILGICLGMQGIVHSFGGKIIHANEPMHGKTSYLIHDQQGIHQKIPQNIEIMRYHSLIVDTKSLPSCFVINGVSQDIDDKSYILDINKVSFSGEIMAISHKLYPIYGIQYHPESFGSDGGIVILEIFLLYLLVCFLISYVGKI
;
A
#
# COMPACT_ATOMS: atom_id res chain seq x y z
N MET A 1 27.89 9.37 0.97
CA MET A 1 26.52 9.21 1.49
C MET A 1 26.14 7.76 1.35
N ASP A 2 25.85 7.12 2.43
CA ASP A 2 25.42 5.73 2.46
C ASP A 2 24.06 5.65 1.74
N LYS A 3 23.90 4.65 0.87
CA LYS A 3 22.62 4.40 0.20
C LYS A 3 21.69 3.76 1.24
N PRO A 4 20.44 4.21 1.35
CA PRO A 4 19.49 3.53 2.22
C PRO A 4 19.19 2.13 1.69
N ASP A 5 19.05 1.16 2.58
CA ASP A 5 18.64 -0.19 2.22
C ASP A 5 17.14 -0.26 1.86
N LYS A 6 16.33 0.62 2.45
CA LYS A 6 14.87 0.72 2.26
C LYS A 6 14.40 2.14 2.46
N ILE A 7 13.26 2.47 1.85
CA ILE A 7 12.64 3.79 1.94
C ILE A 7 11.19 3.61 2.41
N ILE A 8 10.80 4.37 3.42
CA ILE A 8 9.40 4.51 3.82
C ILE A 8 8.96 5.94 3.51
N ILE A 9 7.87 6.09 2.75
CA ILE A 9 7.21 7.37 2.52
C ILE A 9 6.01 7.44 3.44
N SER A 10 6.09 8.32 4.43
CA SER A 10 5.14 8.43 5.54
C SER A 10 3.78 8.98 5.12
N PRO A 11 2.76 8.84 5.98
CA PRO A 11 1.54 9.62 5.89
C PRO A 11 1.81 11.12 5.94
N GLY A 12 0.86 11.88 5.43
CA GLY A 12 0.93 13.34 5.45
C GLY A 12 -0.38 13.99 5.03
N PRO A 13 -0.50 15.31 5.21
CA PRO A 13 -1.69 16.07 4.80
C PRO A 13 -1.70 16.32 3.28
N GLY A 14 -2.88 16.72 2.76
CA GLY A 14 -3.05 17.16 1.39
C GLY A 14 -3.13 16.05 0.36
N SER A 15 -2.63 16.32 -0.84
CA SER A 15 -2.66 15.40 -1.99
C SER A 15 -1.27 15.27 -2.60
N PRO A 16 -0.90 14.12 -3.17
CA PRO A 16 0.39 13.93 -3.84
C PRO A 16 0.57 14.78 -5.10
N GLU A 17 -0.52 15.30 -5.68
CA GLU A 17 -0.50 16.24 -6.79
C GLU A 17 0.10 17.60 -6.40
N GLN A 18 0.05 17.92 -5.11
CA GLN A 18 0.52 19.19 -4.58
C GLN A 18 1.97 19.08 -4.10
N LYS A 19 2.90 19.63 -4.86
CA LYS A 19 4.35 19.60 -4.55
C LYS A 19 4.68 20.06 -3.12
N LYS A 20 3.90 21.01 -2.56
CA LYS A 20 4.10 21.49 -1.18
C LYS A 20 3.90 20.41 -0.11
N TYR A 21 3.13 19.36 -0.40
CA TYR A 21 2.88 18.25 0.52
C TYR A 21 3.71 17.03 0.19
N PHE A 22 3.96 16.76 -1.10
CA PHE A 22 4.67 15.56 -1.51
C PHE A 22 6.17 15.78 -1.81
N GLY A 23 6.58 17.04 -1.99
CA GLY A 23 7.98 17.46 -2.11
C GLY A 23 8.72 16.72 -3.22
N ILE A 24 9.84 16.06 -2.85
CA ILE A 24 10.70 15.29 -3.76
C ILE A 24 10.33 13.80 -3.81
N CYS A 25 9.27 13.37 -3.11
CA CYS A 25 8.94 11.94 -2.98
C CYS A 25 8.67 11.29 -4.35
N GLN A 26 8.05 12.01 -5.29
CA GLN A 26 7.84 11.50 -6.64
C GLN A 26 9.16 11.16 -7.35
N GLU A 27 10.15 12.06 -7.25
CA GLU A 27 11.48 11.83 -7.84
C GLU A 27 12.18 10.64 -7.20
N ILE A 28 12.04 10.49 -5.88
CA ILE A 28 12.58 9.35 -5.12
C ILE A 28 11.95 8.04 -5.59
N ILE A 29 10.62 8.00 -5.72
CA ILE A 29 9.89 6.81 -6.18
C ILE A 29 10.37 6.38 -7.56
N LEU A 30 10.40 7.28 -8.52
CA LEU A 30 10.75 6.96 -9.90
C LEU A 30 12.23 6.62 -10.07
N LYS A 31 13.12 7.30 -9.33
CA LYS A 31 14.58 7.12 -9.47
C LYS A 31 15.11 5.90 -8.71
N PHE A 32 14.60 5.68 -7.49
CA PHE A 32 15.14 4.66 -6.58
C PHE A 32 14.27 3.40 -6.48
N GLY A 33 12.96 3.51 -6.69
CA GLY A 33 12.03 2.39 -6.59
C GLY A 33 12.38 1.16 -7.44
N PRO A 34 13.00 1.29 -8.64
CA PRO A 34 13.47 0.13 -9.39
C PRO A 34 14.59 -0.67 -8.71
N LYS A 35 15.25 -0.12 -7.69
CA LYS A 35 16.47 -0.71 -7.09
C LYS A 35 16.43 -0.82 -5.57
N ILE A 36 15.62 0.01 -4.91
CA ILE A 36 15.53 0.10 -3.45
C ILE A 36 14.09 -0.17 -3.06
N PRO A 37 13.81 -1.08 -2.12
CA PRO A 37 12.46 -1.31 -1.62
C PRO A 37 11.83 -0.03 -1.06
N ILE A 38 10.62 0.28 -1.52
CA ILE A 38 9.85 1.43 -1.07
C ILE A 38 8.50 0.95 -0.51
N LEU A 39 8.15 1.44 0.68
CA LEU A 39 6.82 1.34 1.26
C LEU A 39 6.21 2.73 1.36
N GLY A 40 5.07 2.96 0.69
CA GLY A 40 4.26 4.16 0.86
C GLY A 40 3.09 3.89 1.81
N ILE A 41 2.92 4.75 2.81
CA ILE A 41 1.82 4.66 3.79
C ILE A 41 0.89 5.86 3.58
N CYS A 42 -0.41 5.61 3.40
CA CYS A 42 -1.46 6.60 3.20
C CYS A 42 -1.11 7.58 2.06
N LEU A 43 -0.71 8.82 2.34
CA LEU A 43 -0.23 9.77 1.32
C LEU A 43 0.92 9.17 0.49
N GLY A 44 1.79 8.37 1.10
CA GLY A 44 2.89 7.68 0.42
C GLY A 44 2.39 6.69 -0.64
N MET A 45 1.35 5.89 -0.34
CA MET A 45 0.72 5.00 -1.33
C MET A 45 0.07 5.80 -2.46
N GLN A 46 -0.69 6.83 -2.12
CA GLN A 46 -1.33 7.71 -3.10
C GLN A 46 -0.28 8.34 -4.04
N GLY A 47 0.84 8.77 -3.46
CA GLY A 47 1.96 9.33 -4.21
C GLY A 47 2.65 8.31 -5.12
N ILE A 48 2.76 7.05 -4.71
CA ILE A 48 3.24 5.96 -5.56
C ILE A 48 2.32 5.82 -6.78
N VAL A 49 1.01 5.68 -6.58
CA VAL A 49 0.05 5.55 -7.68
C VAL A 49 0.09 6.76 -8.60
N HIS A 50 0.09 7.97 -8.04
CA HIS A 50 0.17 9.23 -8.80
C HIS A 50 1.46 9.31 -9.63
N SER A 51 2.61 8.89 -9.08
CA SER A 51 3.91 8.90 -9.79
C SER A 51 3.94 8.02 -11.04
N PHE A 52 3.10 6.99 -11.09
CA PHE A 52 2.94 6.10 -12.24
C PHE A 52 1.71 6.44 -13.13
N GLY A 53 1.08 7.61 -12.90
CA GLY A 53 0.00 8.12 -13.75
C GLY A 53 -1.41 7.77 -13.32
N GLY A 54 -1.61 7.13 -12.16
CA GLY A 54 -2.93 6.90 -11.58
C GLY A 54 -3.52 8.18 -10.94
N LYS A 55 -4.82 8.18 -10.74
CA LYS A 55 -5.57 9.32 -10.18
C LYS A 55 -5.91 9.07 -8.71
N ILE A 56 -5.93 10.16 -7.96
CA ILE A 56 -6.39 10.21 -6.58
C ILE A 56 -7.68 11.00 -6.54
N ILE A 57 -8.70 10.43 -5.93
CA ILE A 57 -10.05 11.00 -5.86
C ILE A 57 -10.52 11.11 -4.40
N HIS A 58 -11.58 11.86 -4.17
CA HIS A 58 -12.24 11.86 -2.87
C HIS A 58 -12.92 10.51 -2.61
N ALA A 59 -12.78 10.01 -1.39
CA ALA A 59 -13.57 8.88 -0.91
C ALA A 59 -15.06 9.27 -0.84
N ASN A 60 -15.96 8.32 -0.99
CA ASN A 60 -17.39 8.56 -0.82
C ASN A 60 -17.69 9.05 0.61
N GLU A 61 -16.98 8.49 1.59
CA GLU A 61 -17.04 8.90 2.98
C GLU A 61 -15.64 9.17 3.53
N PRO A 62 -15.41 10.30 4.22
CA PRO A 62 -14.16 10.53 4.92
C PRO A 62 -13.95 9.53 6.06
N MET A 63 -12.77 8.93 6.09
CA MET A 63 -12.38 7.99 7.14
C MET A 63 -11.40 8.70 8.10
N HIS A 64 -11.89 9.16 9.23
CA HIS A 64 -11.08 9.85 10.25
C HIS A 64 -11.17 9.12 11.59
N GLY A 65 -10.18 8.27 11.87
CA GLY A 65 -10.17 7.46 13.10
C GLY A 65 -11.23 6.36 13.11
N LYS A 66 -11.57 5.85 11.93
CA LYS A 66 -12.48 4.72 11.76
C LYS A 66 -11.68 3.47 11.38
N THR A 67 -12.17 2.31 11.79
CA THR A 67 -11.62 1.02 11.38
C THR A 67 -12.44 0.41 10.23
N SER A 68 -11.81 -0.49 9.50
CA SER A 68 -12.43 -1.40 8.53
C SER A 68 -11.71 -2.73 8.60
N TYR A 69 -12.29 -3.79 8.09
CA TYR A 69 -11.58 -5.05 7.90
C TYR A 69 -10.74 -5.01 6.62
N LEU A 70 -9.56 -5.61 6.67
CA LEU A 70 -8.68 -5.80 5.54
C LEU A 70 -8.84 -7.21 4.97
N ILE A 71 -9.22 -7.28 3.71
CA ILE A 71 -9.14 -8.51 2.90
C ILE A 71 -7.89 -8.38 2.03
N HIS A 72 -7.01 -9.38 2.06
CA HIS A 72 -5.74 -9.31 1.34
C HIS A 72 -5.36 -10.66 0.70
N ASP A 73 -4.40 -10.65 -0.21
CA ASP A 73 -3.95 -11.81 -0.98
C ASP A 73 -2.93 -12.71 -0.26
N GLN A 74 -2.57 -12.39 0.97
CA GLN A 74 -1.52 -13.04 1.76
C GLN A 74 -0.13 -13.04 1.10
N GLN A 75 0.13 -12.09 0.20
CA GLN A 75 1.41 -11.98 -0.49
C GLN A 75 2.22 -10.76 0.02
N GLY A 76 3.53 -10.77 -0.28
CA GLY A 76 4.41 -9.64 0.01
C GLY A 76 4.40 -9.24 1.48
N ILE A 77 4.01 -8.00 1.78
CA ILE A 77 3.96 -7.47 3.15
C ILE A 77 2.82 -8.04 4.00
N HIS A 78 1.87 -8.77 3.39
CA HIS A 78 0.75 -9.40 4.09
C HIS A 78 0.95 -10.90 4.32
N GLN A 79 2.10 -11.46 3.94
CA GLN A 79 2.40 -12.86 4.24
C GLN A 79 2.37 -13.10 5.75
N LYS A 80 1.72 -14.18 6.19
CA LYS A 80 1.52 -14.54 7.60
C LYS A 80 0.60 -13.60 8.41
N ILE A 81 -0.04 -12.63 7.76
CA ILE A 81 -1.07 -11.80 8.40
C ILE A 81 -2.41 -12.54 8.30
N PRO A 82 -3.18 -12.66 9.40
CA PRO A 82 -4.53 -13.22 9.35
C PRO A 82 -5.45 -12.39 8.44
N GLN A 83 -6.43 -13.04 7.82
CA GLN A 83 -7.50 -12.32 7.12
C GLN A 83 -8.41 -11.59 8.10
N ASN A 84 -9.11 -10.56 7.62
CA ASN A 84 -10.07 -9.78 8.39
C ASN A 84 -9.48 -9.12 9.65
N ILE A 85 -8.23 -8.69 9.57
CA ILE A 85 -7.67 -7.82 10.61
C ILE A 85 -8.32 -6.45 10.55
N GLU A 86 -8.53 -5.82 11.70
CA GLU A 86 -8.92 -4.42 11.75
C GLU A 86 -7.75 -3.52 11.36
N ILE A 87 -8.03 -2.54 10.50
CA ILE A 87 -7.08 -1.53 10.07
C ILE A 87 -7.61 -0.13 10.33
N MET A 88 -6.76 0.74 10.87
CA MET A 88 -7.10 2.13 11.17
C MET A 88 -6.92 3.01 9.94
N ARG A 89 -7.89 3.88 9.70
CA ARG A 89 -7.95 4.76 8.52
C ARG A 89 -8.10 6.22 8.93
N TYR A 90 -7.31 7.10 8.30
CA TYR A 90 -7.30 8.56 8.54
C TYR A 90 -7.24 9.35 7.21
N HIS A 91 -8.06 9.00 6.23
CA HIS A 91 -7.99 9.61 4.90
C HIS A 91 -9.35 10.02 4.34
N SER A 92 -9.35 11.05 3.52
CA SER A 92 -10.48 11.48 2.68
C SER A 92 -10.21 11.28 1.19
N LEU A 93 -8.97 10.92 0.84
CA LEU A 93 -8.54 10.66 -0.53
C LEU A 93 -8.20 9.18 -0.70
N ILE A 94 -8.51 8.65 -1.88
CA ILE A 94 -8.30 7.25 -2.26
C ILE A 94 -7.78 7.14 -3.69
N VAL A 95 -7.22 5.99 -4.01
CA VAL A 95 -6.88 5.64 -5.38
C VAL A 95 -8.16 5.39 -6.19
N ASP A 96 -8.30 6.04 -7.34
CA ASP A 96 -9.34 5.70 -8.31
C ASP A 96 -9.03 4.34 -8.95
N THR A 97 -9.83 3.35 -8.63
CA THR A 97 -9.68 1.96 -9.10
C THR A 97 -9.64 1.88 -10.64
N LYS A 98 -10.41 2.74 -11.33
CA LYS A 98 -10.49 2.75 -12.81
C LYS A 98 -9.22 3.27 -13.47
N SER A 99 -8.41 4.02 -12.73
CA SER A 99 -7.17 4.62 -13.23
C SER A 99 -5.91 3.97 -12.66
N LEU A 100 -6.03 2.90 -11.88
CA LEU A 100 -4.87 2.20 -11.32
C LEU A 100 -3.96 1.72 -12.46
N PRO A 101 -2.69 2.15 -12.50
CA PRO A 101 -1.77 1.74 -13.57
C PRO A 101 -1.59 0.23 -13.61
N SER A 102 -1.56 -0.34 -14.81
CA SER A 102 -1.47 -1.80 -15.04
C SER A 102 -0.19 -2.46 -14.51
N CYS A 103 0.80 -1.66 -14.11
CA CYS A 103 2.02 -2.14 -13.46
C CYS A 103 1.81 -2.50 -11.98
N PHE A 104 0.67 -2.19 -11.39
CA PHE A 104 0.33 -2.56 -10.02
C PHE A 104 -0.60 -3.77 -9.94
N VAL A 105 -0.48 -4.47 -8.81
CA VAL A 105 -1.41 -5.50 -8.35
C VAL A 105 -2.11 -4.94 -7.11
N ILE A 106 -3.42 -5.18 -6.98
CA ILE A 106 -4.15 -4.91 -5.75
C ILE A 106 -3.91 -6.10 -4.82
N ASN A 107 -3.31 -5.84 -3.65
CA ASN A 107 -3.01 -6.84 -2.65
C ASN A 107 -3.98 -6.81 -1.46
N GLY A 108 -4.73 -5.72 -1.30
CA GLY A 108 -5.69 -5.58 -0.21
C GLY A 108 -6.78 -4.56 -0.51
N VAL A 109 -7.97 -4.83 0.02
CA VAL A 109 -9.16 -3.96 -0.07
C VAL A 109 -9.83 -3.84 1.29
N SER A 110 -10.53 -2.73 1.52
CA SER A 110 -11.37 -2.59 2.70
C SER A 110 -12.68 -3.35 2.54
N GLN A 111 -13.14 -3.93 3.65
CA GLN A 111 -14.49 -4.43 3.80
C GLN A 111 -15.13 -3.71 4.98
N ASP A 112 -16.39 -3.29 4.83
CA ASP A 112 -17.12 -2.68 5.91
C ASP A 112 -17.44 -3.72 7.01
N ILE A 113 -17.41 -3.28 8.26
CA ILE A 113 -17.60 -4.16 9.44
C ILE A 113 -18.96 -4.87 9.39
N ASP A 114 -19.97 -4.23 8.79
CA ASP A 114 -21.33 -4.78 8.66
C ASP A 114 -21.51 -5.75 7.48
N ASP A 115 -20.56 -5.79 6.53
CA ASP A 115 -20.60 -6.69 5.39
C ASP A 115 -19.89 -8.01 5.71
N LYS A 116 -20.67 -9.03 6.03
CA LYS A 116 -20.18 -10.39 6.33
C LYS A 116 -19.93 -11.24 5.07
N SER A 117 -20.02 -10.68 3.88
CA SER A 117 -19.70 -11.41 2.65
C SER A 117 -18.20 -11.63 2.53
N TYR A 118 -17.76 -12.88 2.62
CA TYR A 118 -16.35 -13.23 2.44
C TYR A 118 -15.95 -13.12 0.97
N ILE A 119 -15.03 -12.20 0.68
CA ILE A 119 -14.35 -12.14 -0.62
C ILE A 119 -13.08 -13.02 -0.49
N LEU A 120 -13.10 -14.19 -1.10
CA LEU A 120 -11.94 -15.12 -1.07
C LEU A 120 -10.92 -14.83 -2.18
N ASP A 121 -11.26 -14.02 -3.18
CA ASP A 121 -10.38 -13.76 -4.32
C ASP A 121 -10.51 -12.30 -4.78
N ILE A 122 -9.54 -11.48 -4.40
CA ILE A 122 -9.46 -10.05 -4.75
C ILE A 122 -9.47 -9.81 -6.27
N ASN A 123 -9.04 -10.81 -7.06
CA ASN A 123 -8.92 -10.69 -8.51
C ASN A 123 -10.22 -11.02 -9.25
N LYS A 124 -11.21 -11.60 -8.60
CA LYS A 124 -12.45 -12.10 -9.22
C LYS A 124 -13.70 -11.30 -8.90
N VAL A 125 -13.61 -10.29 -8.04
CA VAL A 125 -14.78 -9.58 -7.52
C VAL A 125 -14.73 -8.10 -7.88
N SER A 126 -15.85 -7.58 -8.36
CA SER A 126 -16.14 -6.15 -8.27
C SER A 126 -16.37 -5.83 -6.78
N PHE A 127 -15.30 -5.49 -6.05
CA PHE A 127 -15.43 -5.13 -4.65
C PHE A 127 -16.06 -3.73 -4.53
N SER A 128 -16.94 -3.58 -3.57
CA SER A 128 -17.53 -2.29 -3.20
C SER A 128 -16.59 -1.44 -2.34
N GLY A 129 -15.51 -2.03 -1.84
CA GLY A 129 -14.53 -1.41 -0.95
C GLY A 129 -13.49 -0.54 -1.67
N GLU A 130 -12.58 0.03 -0.90
CA GLU A 130 -11.48 0.85 -1.38
C GLU A 130 -10.17 0.06 -1.43
N ILE A 131 -9.25 0.44 -2.33
CA ILE A 131 -7.93 -0.17 -2.42
C ILE A 131 -7.14 0.19 -1.15
N MET A 132 -6.78 -0.83 -0.38
CA MET A 132 -6.01 -0.68 0.86
C MET A 132 -4.55 -1.07 0.73
N ALA A 133 -4.21 -1.88 -0.28
CA ALA A 133 -2.82 -2.27 -0.50
C ALA A 133 -2.54 -2.56 -1.98
N ILE A 134 -1.34 -2.19 -2.41
CA ILE A 134 -0.82 -2.43 -3.75
C ILE A 134 0.64 -2.89 -3.71
N SER A 135 1.06 -3.59 -4.76
CA SER A 135 2.48 -3.82 -5.06
C SER A 135 2.77 -3.65 -6.55
N HIS A 136 3.96 -3.20 -6.88
CA HIS A 136 4.40 -3.12 -8.26
C HIS A 136 4.85 -4.49 -8.78
N LYS A 137 4.47 -4.84 -10.00
CA LYS A 137 4.72 -6.18 -10.60
C LYS A 137 6.20 -6.53 -10.78
N LEU A 138 7.05 -5.52 -10.96
CA LEU A 138 8.47 -5.70 -11.29
C LEU A 138 9.42 -5.09 -10.25
N TYR A 139 9.03 -4.01 -9.60
CA TYR A 139 9.86 -3.27 -8.66
C TYR A 139 9.47 -3.56 -7.23
N PRO A 140 10.41 -3.47 -6.27
CA PRO A 140 10.11 -3.69 -4.86
C PRO A 140 9.38 -2.47 -4.25
N ILE A 141 8.27 -2.07 -4.85
CA ILE A 141 7.45 -0.93 -4.42
C ILE A 141 6.12 -1.46 -3.90
N TYR A 142 5.81 -1.08 -2.67
CA TYR A 142 4.60 -1.46 -1.94
C TYR A 142 3.89 -0.20 -1.45
N GLY A 143 2.57 -0.25 -1.39
CA GLY A 143 1.76 0.83 -0.84
C GLY A 143 0.63 0.28 0.02
N ILE A 144 0.35 0.95 1.14
CA ILE A 144 -0.81 0.69 2.00
C ILE A 144 -1.53 2.00 2.31
N GLN A 145 -2.87 1.98 2.24
CA GLN A 145 -3.70 3.17 2.48
C GLN A 145 -3.99 3.37 3.97
N TYR A 146 -4.03 2.29 4.74
CA TYR A 146 -4.24 2.31 6.18
C TYR A 146 -2.96 2.62 6.96
N HIS A 147 -3.08 2.79 8.26
CA HIS A 147 -2.00 3.18 9.16
C HIS A 147 -1.52 1.99 10.02
N PRO A 148 -0.47 1.26 9.61
CA PRO A 148 0.03 0.11 10.35
C PRO A 148 0.65 0.52 11.70
N GLU A 149 1.11 1.77 11.82
CA GLU A 149 1.68 2.32 13.05
C GLU A 149 0.63 2.67 14.10
N SER A 150 -0.66 2.69 13.73
CA SER A 150 -1.73 3.04 14.64
C SER A 150 -2.06 1.88 15.59
N PHE A 151 -2.37 2.21 16.84
CA PHE A 151 -2.83 1.24 17.85
C PHE A 151 -4.14 0.52 17.47
N GLY A 152 -4.94 1.09 16.57
CA GLY A 152 -6.16 0.49 16.04
C GLY A 152 -5.95 -0.37 14.79
N SER A 153 -4.69 -0.68 14.43
CA SER A 153 -4.39 -1.59 13.33
C SER A 153 -3.83 -2.91 13.86
N ASP A 154 -4.60 -3.97 13.75
CA ASP A 154 -4.16 -5.30 14.12
C ASP A 154 -3.01 -5.76 13.22
N GLY A 155 -1.97 -6.33 13.82
CA GLY A 155 -0.81 -6.84 13.08
C GLY A 155 0.02 -5.77 12.36
N GLY A 156 -0.25 -4.48 12.57
CA GLY A 156 0.44 -3.38 11.88
C GLY A 156 1.95 -3.40 12.09
N ILE A 157 2.42 -3.68 13.30
CA ILE A 157 3.86 -3.83 13.60
C ILE A 157 4.47 -4.98 12.79
N VAL A 158 3.77 -6.11 12.68
CA VAL A 158 4.25 -7.27 11.92
C VAL A 158 4.39 -6.95 10.43
N ILE A 159 3.47 -6.16 9.86
CA ILE A 159 3.55 -5.69 8.47
C ILE A 159 4.81 -4.83 8.26
N LEU A 160 5.11 -3.92 9.19
CA LEU A 160 6.33 -3.11 9.14
C LEU A 160 7.59 -3.97 9.29
N GLU A 161 7.59 -4.96 10.19
CA GLU A 161 8.69 -5.91 10.35
C GLU A 161 8.91 -6.74 9.09
N ILE A 162 7.85 -7.22 8.43
CA ILE A 162 7.96 -7.95 7.16
C ILE A 162 8.64 -7.07 6.12
N PHE A 163 8.22 -5.82 5.97
CA PHE A 163 8.86 -4.90 5.06
C PHE A 163 10.33 -4.66 5.44
N LEU A 164 10.64 -4.41 6.71
CA LEU A 164 11.98 -4.05 7.16
C LEU A 164 12.96 -5.23 7.17
N LEU A 165 12.51 -6.45 7.47
CA LEU A 165 13.39 -7.60 7.71
C LEU A 165 13.41 -8.62 6.57
N TYR A 166 12.26 -8.96 5.96
CA TYR A 166 12.13 -10.14 5.11
C TYR A 166 12.17 -9.88 3.59
N LEU A 167 11.77 -8.71 3.12
CA LEU A 167 11.67 -8.46 1.67
C LEU A 167 13.03 -8.39 0.93
N LEU A 168 14.15 -8.29 1.63
CA LEU A 168 15.47 -8.41 1.03
C LEU A 168 15.79 -9.87 0.60
N VAL A 169 15.34 -10.84 1.36
CA VAL A 169 15.65 -12.27 1.12
C VAL A 169 14.92 -12.79 -0.12
N CYS A 170 13.68 -12.42 -0.32
CA CYS A 170 12.90 -12.86 -1.50
C CYS A 170 13.45 -12.31 -2.82
N PHE A 171 14.02 -11.11 -2.82
CA PHE A 171 14.58 -10.50 -4.03
C PHE A 171 15.89 -11.18 -4.45
N LEU A 172 16.72 -11.60 -3.50
CA LEU A 172 17.95 -12.36 -3.76
C LEU A 172 17.65 -13.76 -4.33
N ILE A 173 16.64 -14.45 -3.80
CA ILE A 173 16.26 -15.79 -4.26
C ILE A 173 15.68 -15.74 -5.69
N SER A 174 14.88 -14.73 -6.02
CA SER A 174 14.31 -14.55 -7.37
C SER A 174 15.38 -14.20 -8.40
N TYR A 175 16.47 -13.55 -7.99
CA TYR A 175 17.56 -13.18 -8.90
C TYR A 175 18.54 -14.33 -9.16
N VAL A 176 18.78 -15.17 -8.16
CA VAL A 176 19.66 -16.35 -8.27
C VAL A 176 19.01 -17.50 -9.06
N GLY A 177 17.69 -17.57 -9.12
CA GLY A 177 16.95 -18.58 -9.89
C GLY A 177 16.81 -18.27 -11.40
N LYS A 178 17.48 -17.23 -11.92
CA LYS A 178 17.47 -16.81 -13.35
C LYS A 178 18.84 -16.80 -14.01
N ILE A 179 19.82 -17.51 -13.42
CA ILE A 179 21.13 -17.77 -14.04
C ILE A 179 21.17 -19.19 -14.56
#